data_c2690b4c73f802aaae885fe59686a2b8
#
_entry.id   c2690b4c73f802aaae885fe59686a2b8
#
_cell.length_a   1.000
_cell.length_b   1.000
_cell.length_c   1.000
_cell.angle_alpha   90.00
_cell.angle_beta   90.00
_cell.angle_gamma   90.00
#
_symmetry.space_group_name_H-M   'P 1'
#
loop_
_entity.id
_entity.type
_entity.pdbx_description
1 polymer ?
#
loop_
_entity_poly.entity_id
_entity_poly.type
_entity_poly.pdbx_seq_one_letter_code
_entity_poly.pdbx_strand_id
1 'polypeptide(L)'
;MKKNPSGVFSKTPVSCMQETVLRQLVRIAGLHEMTIWRNRKHEWHLSVTVTQRSQVVYLSTRRAPRVPRAFTRLEAALAAGQRVSSTRQVTLVLR
;
A
#
# COMPACT_ATOMS: atom_id res chain seq x y z
N MET A 1 3.64 -1.79 26.62
CA MET A 1 3.82 -1.61 26.02
C MET A 1 4.00 -1.25 25.14
N LYS A 2 4.43 -1.40 24.94
CA LYS A 2 4.75 -1.08 24.23
C LYS A 2 4.89 -0.93 23.21
N LYS A 3 5.01 -0.64 22.74
CA LYS A 3 5.23 -0.47 21.79
C LYS A 3 6.24 0.06 21.09
N ASN A 4 6.60 -0.10 20.48
CA ASN A 4 7.85 0.11 19.85
C ASN A 4 7.71 0.48 18.37
N PRO A 5 7.71 1.72 18.09
CA PRO A 5 7.37 2.19 16.74
C PRO A 5 8.42 1.87 15.71
N SER A 6 9.66 1.84 16.07
CA SER A 6 10.71 1.68 15.07
C SER A 6 10.80 0.27 14.52
N GLY A 7 10.26 -0.69 15.23
CA GLY A 7 10.32 -2.07 14.80
C GLY A 7 9.02 -2.61 14.27
N VAL A 8 8.11 -1.75 13.90
CA VAL A 8 6.76 -2.15 13.56
C VAL A 8 6.72 -3.18 12.46
N PHE A 9 7.41 -2.94 11.37
CA PHE A 9 7.32 -3.84 10.22
C PHE A 9 8.01 -5.16 10.46
N SER A 10 8.97 -5.22 11.34
CA SER A 10 9.66 -6.47 11.61
C SER A 10 8.89 -7.35 12.58
N LYS A 11 8.04 -6.78 13.40
CA LYS A 11 7.35 -7.54 14.42
C LYS A 11 5.89 -7.77 14.13
N THR A 12 5.25 -6.85 13.47
CA THR A 12 3.83 -6.91 13.18
C THR A 12 3.64 -7.27 11.73
N PRO A 13 2.85 -8.29 11.43
CA PRO A 13 2.57 -8.62 10.04
C PRO A 13 1.93 -7.44 9.34
N VAL A 14 2.39 -7.18 8.15
CA VAL A 14 1.85 -6.11 7.31
C VAL A 14 0.65 -6.66 6.57
N SER A 15 -0.43 -5.89 6.51
CA SER A 15 -1.59 -6.28 5.71
C SER A 15 -1.28 -6.04 4.25
N CYS A 16 -1.33 -7.10 3.46
CA CYS A 16 -1.05 -7.02 2.03
C CYS A 16 -2.14 -7.72 1.26
N MET A 17 -2.43 -7.21 0.07
CA MET A 17 -3.38 -7.82 -0.84
C MET A 17 -2.88 -7.68 -2.26
N GLN A 18 -3.13 -8.70 -3.07
CA GLN A 18 -2.84 -8.63 -4.50
C GLN A 18 -3.79 -7.66 -5.17
N GLU A 19 -3.41 -7.20 -6.35
CA GLU A 19 -4.11 -6.13 -7.04
C GLU A 19 -5.60 -6.40 -7.20
N THR A 20 -5.96 -7.61 -7.63
CA THR A 20 -7.37 -7.94 -7.87
C THR A 20 -8.19 -7.86 -6.59
N VAL A 21 -7.63 -8.37 -5.50
CA VAL A 21 -8.32 -8.37 -4.22
C VAL A 21 -8.41 -6.95 -3.68
N LEU A 22 -7.32 -6.20 -3.80
CA LEU A 22 -7.28 -4.82 -3.31
C LEU A 22 -8.29 -3.96 -4.06
N ARG A 23 -8.41 -4.16 -5.37
CA ARG A 23 -9.37 -3.43 -6.18
C ARG A 23 -10.80 -3.70 -5.69
N GLN A 24 -11.10 -4.96 -5.36
CA GLN A 24 -12.42 -5.29 -4.86
C GLN A 24 -12.68 -4.69 -3.49
N LEU A 25 -11.69 -4.70 -2.62
CA LEU A 25 -11.83 -4.10 -1.30
C LEU A 25 -12.18 -2.61 -1.43
N VAL A 26 -11.46 -1.90 -2.29
CA VAL A 26 -11.70 -0.47 -2.49
C VAL A 26 -13.10 -0.25 -3.08
N ARG A 27 -13.52 -1.11 -3.99
CA ARG A 27 -14.84 -0.97 -4.60
C ARG A 27 -15.95 -1.12 -3.58
N ILE A 28 -15.79 -2.07 -2.66
CA ILE A 28 -16.83 -2.36 -1.67
C ILE A 28 -16.80 -1.36 -0.52
N ALA A 29 -15.62 -1.09 0.01
CA ALA A 29 -15.49 -0.29 1.24
C ALA A 29 -15.24 1.19 0.97
N GLY A 30 -14.87 1.55 -0.24
CA GLY A 30 -14.54 2.93 -0.59
C GLY A 30 -13.11 3.28 -0.23
N LEU A 31 -12.50 4.09 -1.09
CA LEU A 31 -11.13 4.53 -0.89
C LEU A 31 -11.11 5.76 0.00
N HIS A 32 -10.37 5.71 1.08
CA HIS A 32 -10.12 6.89 1.92
C HIS A 32 -8.86 7.60 1.46
N GLU A 33 -7.77 6.85 1.31
CA GLU A 33 -6.51 7.46 0.90
C GLU A 33 -5.65 6.43 0.17
N MET A 34 -4.97 6.89 -0.86
CA MET A 34 -3.98 6.10 -1.57
C MET A 34 -2.63 6.76 -1.36
N THR A 35 -1.65 5.97 -0.93
CA THR A 35 -0.35 6.50 -0.57
C THR A 35 0.74 5.70 -1.28
N ILE A 36 1.74 6.41 -1.76
CA ILE A 36 2.94 5.80 -2.32
C ILE A 36 4.10 6.19 -1.45
N TRP A 37 4.82 5.19 -0.96
CA TRP A 37 5.90 5.35 0.00
C TRP A 37 7.23 5.06 -0.67
N ARG A 38 8.23 5.86 -0.41
CA ARG A 38 9.59 5.58 -0.85
C ARG A 38 10.37 4.98 0.31
N ASN A 39 10.97 3.82 0.10
CA ASN A 39 11.77 3.18 1.14
C ASN A 39 13.23 3.65 1.05
N ARG A 40 14.08 3.10 1.92
CA ARG A 40 15.48 3.52 1.99
C ARG A 40 16.28 3.10 0.76
N LYS A 41 15.80 2.13 0.00
CA LYS A 41 16.45 1.69 -1.22
C LYS A 41 15.96 2.46 -2.43
N HIS A 42 15.17 3.51 -2.21
CA HIS A 42 14.58 4.32 -3.28
C HIS A 42 13.59 3.55 -4.13
N GLU A 43 13.02 2.51 -3.56
CA GLU A 43 11.91 1.80 -4.18
C GLU A 43 10.60 2.32 -3.62
N TRP A 44 9.51 2.05 -4.35
CA TRP A 44 8.20 2.58 -4.01
C TRP A 44 7.26 1.46 -3.63
N HIS A 45 6.40 1.73 -2.66
CA HIS A 45 5.34 0.81 -2.25
C HIS A 45 4.02 1.53 -2.33
N LEU A 46 2.97 0.80 -2.69
CA LEU A 46 1.63 1.36 -2.80
C LEU A 46 0.77 0.81 -1.66
N SER A 47 0.07 1.71 -0.98
CA SER A 47 -0.88 1.31 0.05
C SER A 47 -2.18 2.06 -0.11
N VAL A 48 -3.25 1.49 0.45
CA VAL A 48 -4.54 2.15 0.49
C VAL A 48 -5.10 2.07 1.90
N THR A 49 -5.93 3.05 2.24
CA THR A 49 -6.75 3.02 3.43
C THR A 49 -8.18 3.13 2.96
N VAL A 50 -9.06 2.26 3.47
CA VAL A 50 -10.44 2.29 3.07
C VAL A 50 -11.27 3.08 4.06
N THR A 51 -12.45 3.52 3.61
CA THR A 51 -13.23 4.52 4.32
C THR A 51 -13.60 4.12 5.74
N GLN A 52 -13.96 2.88 5.95
CA GLN A 52 -14.46 2.45 7.24
C GLN A 52 -13.41 1.82 8.14
N ARG A 53 -12.17 1.83 7.71
CA ARG A 53 -11.08 1.24 8.48
C ARG A 53 -9.87 2.13 8.42
N SER A 54 -9.17 2.22 9.52
CA SER A 54 -7.91 2.95 9.55
C SER A 54 -6.73 2.06 9.16
N GLN A 55 -7.01 0.81 8.86
CA GLN A 55 -5.95 -0.13 8.51
C GLN A 55 -5.33 0.20 7.16
N VAL A 56 -4.01 0.15 7.11
CA VAL A 56 -3.27 0.37 5.88
C VAL A 56 -3.04 -0.98 5.22
N VAL A 57 -3.39 -1.08 3.94
CA VAL A 57 -3.21 -2.32 3.18
C VAL A 57 -2.28 -2.05 2.03
N TYR A 58 -1.21 -2.81 1.94
CA TYR A 58 -0.20 -2.66 0.89
C TYR A 58 -0.49 -3.57 -0.28
N LEU A 59 -0.17 -3.09 -1.47
CA LEU A 59 -0.23 -3.92 -2.66
C LEU A 59 0.89 -4.94 -2.63
N SER A 60 0.57 -6.20 -2.90
CA SER A 60 1.55 -7.28 -2.97
C SER A 60 1.41 -8.01 -4.29
N THR A 61 2.31 -8.96 -4.53
CA THR A 61 2.28 -9.78 -5.74
C THR A 61 1.82 -11.19 -5.38
N ARG A 62 1.46 -11.95 -6.42
CA ARG A 62 1.09 -13.35 -6.21
C ARG A 62 2.25 -14.15 -5.69
N ARG A 63 3.46 -13.82 -6.12
CA ARG A 63 4.66 -14.55 -5.72
C ARG A 63 5.02 -14.28 -4.26
N ALA A 64 4.77 -13.06 -3.79
CA ALA A 64 5.10 -12.68 -2.41
C ALA A 64 3.89 -11.98 -1.79
N PRO A 65 2.85 -12.74 -1.43
CA PRO A 65 1.58 -12.14 -1.02
C PRO A 65 1.60 -11.44 0.33
N ARG A 66 2.64 -11.65 1.12
CA ARG A 66 2.73 -11.03 2.44
C ARG A 66 3.76 -9.92 2.52
N VAL A 67 4.32 -9.55 1.37
CA VAL A 67 5.37 -8.54 1.32
C VAL A 67 4.89 -7.40 0.43
N PRO A 68 5.00 -6.14 0.89
CA PRO A 68 4.63 -5.02 0.02
C PRO A 68 5.46 -5.06 -1.26
N ARG A 69 4.77 -4.94 -2.40
CA ARG A 69 5.44 -4.95 -3.68
C ARG A 69 6.35 -3.73 -3.80
N ALA A 70 7.56 -3.94 -4.29
CA ALA A 70 8.52 -2.87 -4.50
C ALA A 70 8.55 -2.51 -5.99
N PHE A 71 8.33 -1.23 -6.27
CA PHE A 71 8.44 -0.70 -7.63
C PHE A 71 9.73 0.09 -7.72
N THR A 72 10.49 -0.12 -8.78
CA THR A 72 11.71 0.65 -8.97
C THR A 72 11.44 2.04 -9.51
N ARG A 73 10.26 2.26 -10.09
CA ARG A 73 9.91 3.53 -10.69
C ARG A 73 8.59 4.04 -10.15
N LEU A 74 8.55 5.33 -9.88
CA LEU A 74 7.33 5.96 -9.37
C LEU A 74 6.18 5.80 -10.35
N GLU A 75 6.44 5.92 -11.64
CA GLU A 75 5.39 5.81 -12.65
C GLU A 75 4.71 4.45 -12.60
N ALA A 76 5.48 3.40 -12.34
CA ALA A 76 4.90 2.06 -12.25
C ALA A 76 3.99 1.94 -11.04
N ALA A 77 4.39 2.54 -9.93
CA ALA A 77 3.54 2.53 -8.73
C ALA A 77 2.26 3.33 -8.96
N LEU A 78 2.37 4.47 -9.62
CA LEU A 78 1.19 5.28 -9.96
C LEU A 78 0.25 4.53 -10.88
N ALA A 79 0.80 3.84 -11.89
CA ALA A 79 -0.03 3.06 -12.81
C ALA A 79 -0.77 1.95 -12.07
N ALA A 80 -0.08 1.28 -11.14
CA ALA A 80 -0.73 0.25 -10.33
C ALA A 80 -1.84 0.85 -9.48
N GLY A 81 -1.61 2.03 -8.91
CA GLY A 81 -2.63 2.70 -8.14
C GLY A 81 -3.87 3.02 -8.96
N GLN A 82 -3.67 3.46 -10.20
CA GLN A 82 -4.80 3.76 -11.07
C GLN A 82 -5.59 2.51 -11.44
N ARG A 83 -4.94 1.36 -11.48
CA ARG A 83 -5.66 0.10 -11.73
C ARG A 83 -6.46 -0.33 -10.50
N VAL A 84 -5.99 0.03 -9.31
CA VAL A 84 -6.72 -0.28 -8.07
C VAL A 84 -7.94 0.63 -7.92
N SER A 85 -7.76 1.91 -8.19
CA SER A 85 -8.85 2.87 -8.10
C SER A 85 -8.49 4.10 -8.93
N SER A 86 -9.44 4.62 -9.67
CA SER A 86 -9.21 5.79 -10.53
C SER A 86 -9.28 7.09 -9.72
N THR A 87 -8.58 7.14 -8.61
CA THR A 87 -8.54 8.35 -7.80
C THR A 87 -7.66 9.40 -8.46
N ARG A 88 -7.95 10.66 -8.16
CA ARG A 88 -7.14 11.77 -8.64
C ARG A 88 -6.16 12.28 -7.60
N GLN A 89 -6.20 11.70 -6.42
CA GLN A 89 -5.34 12.16 -5.33
C GLN A 89 -4.52 11.00 -4.81
N VAL A 90 -3.22 11.19 -4.77
CA VAL A 90 -2.29 10.22 -4.23
C VAL A 90 -1.33 10.97 -3.32
N THR A 91 -1.14 10.45 -2.13
CA THR A 91 -0.20 11.02 -1.18
C THR A 91 1.15 10.37 -1.39
N LEU A 92 2.19 11.18 -1.46
CA LEU A 92 3.57 10.68 -1.57
C LEU A 92 4.26 10.88 -0.23
N VAL A 93 4.88 9.80 0.26
CA VAL A 93 5.69 9.88 1.47
C VAL A 93 7.13 9.58 1.08
N LEU A 94 7.97 10.58 1.24
CA LEU A 94 9.38 10.48 0.88
C LEU A 94 10.22 10.35 2.13
N ARG A 95 11.28 9.56 2.02
CA ARG A 95 12.18 9.38 3.14
C ARG A 95 13.61 9.64 2.75
#